data_da5b4619b42c7bd8879c1f6d858f1258
#
_entry.id   da5b4619b42c7bd8879c1f6d858f1258
#
_cell.length_a   1.000
_cell.length_b   1.000
_cell.length_c   1.000
_cell.angle_alpha   90.00
_cell.angle_beta   90.00
_cell.angle_gamma   90.00
#
_symmetry.space_group_name_H-M   'P 1'
#
loop_
_entity.id
_entity.type
_entity.pdbx_description
1 polymer ?
#
loop_
_entity_poly.entity_id
_entity_poly.type
_entity_poly.pdbx_seq_one_letter_code
_entity_poly.pdbx_strand_id
1 'polypeptide(L)'
;MVQLQGTPGASAALERQKGFEEELAQHPDIKILESQTGDFTMELGKQVMEAFLKKHGKDIQVVYAHNDDMGLGAVQAIREAGFKPGTDIKVITIDATKHAFQAMVDGDINAVVECNPLLGPLAFETLKKAIAGTTLEKWIVQKDELFEMSQAAELIGLRKY
;
A
#
# COMPACT_ATOMS: atom_id res chain seq x y z
N MET A 1 10.48 11.71 -1.81
CA MET A 1 9.91 10.41 -1.39
C MET A 1 10.58 9.25 -2.10
N VAL A 2 10.39 8.01 -1.63
CA VAL A 2 10.83 6.78 -2.30
C VAL A 2 9.65 5.85 -2.53
N GLN A 3 9.77 4.93 -3.50
CA GLN A 3 8.72 4.00 -3.89
C GLN A 3 9.23 2.56 -3.86
N LEU A 4 8.50 1.68 -3.19
CA LEU A 4 8.71 0.24 -3.18
C LEU A 4 7.68 -0.41 -4.12
N GLN A 5 8.14 -0.89 -5.26
CA GLN A 5 7.29 -1.48 -6.30
C GLN A 5 7.06 -2.97 -6.06
N GLY A 6 5.92 -3.47 -6.51
CA GLY A 6 5.62 -4.90 -6.51
C GLY A 6 6.40 -5.68 -7.57
N THR A 7 6.01 -6.95 -7.76
CA THR A 7 6.61 -7.87 -8.74
C THR A 7 6.57 -7.29 -10.16
N PRO A 8 7.72 -7.20 -10.84
CA PRO A 8 7.79 -6.66 -12.19
C PRO A 8 6.86 -7.42 -13.16
N GLY A 9 6.06 -6.69 -13.92
CA GLY A 9 5.12 -7.25 -14.88
C GLY A 9 3.78 -7.71 -14.30
N ALA A 10 3.61 -7.76 -12.99
CA ALA A 10 2.31 -8.02 -12.36
C ALA A 10 1.36 -6.84 -12.62
N SER A 11 0.10 -7.12 -13.01
CA SER A 11 -0.90 -6.07 -13.28
C SER A 11 -1.08 -5.13 -12.09
N ALA A 12 -1.15 -5.66 -10.86
CA ALA A 12 -1.25 -4.87 -9.66
C ALA A 12 -0.07 -3.90 -9.47
N ALA A 13 1.17 -4.32 -9.77
CA ALA A 13 2.33 -3.46 -9.68
C ALA A 13 2.28 -2.33 -10.72
N LEU A 14 1.93 -2.67 -11.97
CA LEU A 14 1.84 -1.72 -13.08
C LEU A 14 0.72 -0.70 -12.86
N GLU A 15 -0.46 -1.14 -12.43
CA GLU A 15 -1.61 -0.27 -12.22
C GLU A 15 -1.43 0.64 -11.00
N ARG A 16 -0.88 0.13 -9.90
CA ARG A 16 -0.54 0.92 -8.69
C ARG A 16 0.52 1.97 -9.00
N GLN A 17 1.55 1.61 -9.76
CA GLN A 17 2.57 2.55 -10.21
C GLN A 17 1.95 3.64 -11.09
N LYS A 18 1.22 3.23 -12.14
CA LYS A 18 0.63 4.15 -13.10
C LYS A 18 -0.32 5.15 -12.44
N GLY A 19 -1.27 4.67 -11.63
CA GLY A 19 -2.23 5.55 -10.96
C GLY A 19 -1.55 6.53 -10.01
N PHE A 20 -0.52 6.08 -9.30
CA PHE A 20 0.26 6.96 -8.42
C PHE A 20 1.04 8.03 -9.20
N GLU A 21 1.72 7.64 -10.28
CA GLU A 21 2.51 8.58 -11.10
C GLU A 21 1.64 9.58 -11.85
N GLU A 22 0.46 9.16 -12.33
CA GLU A 22 -0.51 10.06 -12.98
C GLU A 22 -1.01 11.14 -12.02
N GLU A 23 -1.30 10.79 -10.76
CA GLU A 23 -1.70 11.77 -9.75
C GLU A 23 -0.50 12.64 -9.34
N LEU A 24 0.66 12.04 -9.14
CA LEU A 24 1.87 12.77 -8.74
C LEU A 24 2.30 13.83 -9.77
N ALA A 25 2.01 13.63 -11.06
CA ALA A 25 2.28 14.61 -12.10
C ALA A 25 1.54 15.95 -11.89
N GLN A 26 0.47 15.95 -11.08
CA GLN A 26 -0.28 17.15 -10.69
C GLN A 26 0.35 17.87 -9.48
N HIS A 27 1.35 17.26 -8.84
CA HIS A 27 2.00 17.73 -7.63
C HIS A 27 3.52 17.93 -7.84
N PRO A 28 3.94 18.97 -8.57
CA PRO A 28 5.34 19.17 -8.99
C PRO A 28 6.33 19.35 -7.82
N ASP A 29 5.83 19.67 -6.64
CA ASP A 29 6.65 19.82 -5.42
C ASP A 29 7.02 18.46 -4.80
N ILE A 30 6.35 17.38 -5.18
CA ILE A 30 6.64 16.03 -4.69
C ILE A 30 7.55 15.33 -5.70
N LYS A 31 8.71 14.85 -5.24
CA LYS A 31 9.68 14.16 -6.11
C LYS A 31 9.97 12.74 -5.64
N ILE A 32 9.92 11.80 -6.56
CA ILE A 32 10.43 10.45 -6.33
C ILE A 32 11.96 10.51 -6.43
N LEU A 33 12.66 10.27 -5.31
CA LEU A 33 14.12 10.21 -5.25
C LEU A 33 14.64 8.90 -5.87
N GLU A 34 13.92 7.81 -5.58
CA GLU A 34 14.26 6.48 -6.06
C GLU A 34 13.04 5.56 -6.03
N SER A 35 13.01 4.58 -6.94
CA SER A 35 11.97 3.58 -7.06
C SER A 35 12.62 2.24 -7.38
N GLN A 36 12.29 1.19 -6.63
CA GLN A 36 12.82 -0.16 -6.84
C GLN A 36 11.82 -1.22 -6.42
N THR A 37 11.88 -2.39 -7.07
CA THR A 37 11.02 -3.52 -6.72
C THR A 37 11.44 -4.16 -5.40
N GLY A 38 10.46 -4.41 -4.54
CA GLY A 38 10.54 -5.27 -3.35
C GLY A 38 9.71 -6.54 -3.52
N ASP A 39 9.24 -6.81 -4.76
CA ASP A 39 8.60 -8.07 -5.18
C ASP A 39 7.39 -8.49 -4.31
N PHE A 40 6.67 -7.51 -3.75
CA PHE A 40 5.56 -7.70 -2.82
C PHE A 40 5.93 -8.45 -1.51
N THR A 41 7.22 -8.60 -1.18
CA THR A 41 7.63 -9.31 0.03
C THR A 41 8.16 -8.37 1.11
N MET A 42 7.93 -8.72 2.37
CA MET A 42 8.43 -7.95 3.52
C MET A 42 9.96 -7.91 3.54
N GLU A 43 10.61 -9.04 3.26
CA GLU A 43 12.08 -9.15 3.28
C GLU A 43 12.73 -8.24 2.24
N LEU A 44 12.29 -8.30 0.99
CA LEU A 44 12.84 -7.44 -0.07
C LEU A 44 12.44 -5.99 0.12
N GLY A 45 11.23 -5.71 0.60
CA GLY A 45 10.82 -4.35 0.98
C GLY A 45 11.75 -3.74 2.02
N LYS A 46 12.14 -4.52 3.04
CA LYS A 46 13.12 -4.11 4.04
C LYS A 46 14.50 -3.85 3.41
N GLN A 47 15.03 -4.80 2.63
CA GLN A 47 16.35 -4.68 2.00
C GLN A 47 16.45 -3.46 1.07
N VAL A 48 15.42 -3.22 0.27
CA VAL A 48 15.37 -2.06 -0.63
C VAL A 48 15.31 -0.76 0.18
N MET A 49 14.50 -0.72 1.25
CA MET A 49 14.41 0.46 2.10
C MET A 49 15.72 0.75 2.82
N GLU A 50 16.46 -0.27 3.29
CA GLU A 50 17.79 -0.12 3.86
C GLU A 50 18.77 0.53 2.86
N ALA A 51 18.73 0.10 1.60
CA ALA A 51 19.55 0.68 0.54
C ALA A 51 19.17 2.16 0.29
N PHE A 52 17.89 2.48 0.25
CA PHE A 52 17.42 3.86 0.10
C PHE A 52 17.85 4.74 1.28
N LEU A 53 17.72 4.25 2.51
CA LEU A 53 18.14 4.98 3.71
C LEU A 53 19.66 5.22 3.73
N LYS A 54 20.46 4.23 3.31
CA LYS A 54 21.91 4.38 3.20
C LYS A 54 22.29 5.45 2.17
N LYS A 55 21.52 5.60 1.08
CA LYS A 55 21.84 6.54 -0.01
C LYS A 55 21.29 7.94 0.25
N HIS A 56 20.07 8.06 0.74
CA HIS A 56 19.33 9.32 0.84
C HIS A 56 19.13 9.78 2.30
N GLY A 57 19.16 8.87 3.26
CA GLY A 57 19.05 9.19 4.68
C GLY A 57 17.81 10.03 5.00
N LYS A 58 18.04 11.17 5.65
CA LYS A 58 16.99 12.12 6.08
C LYS A 58 16.28 12.88 4.94
N ASP A 59 16.75 12.75 3.71
CA ASP A 59 16.08 13.36 2.56
C ASP A 59 14.80 12.59 2.17
N ILE A 60 14.65 11.36 2.69
CA ILE A 60 13.42 10.58 2.55
C ILE A 60 12.40 11.09 3.56
N GLN A 61 11.34 11.68 3.07
CA GLN A 61 10.22 12.16 3.89
C GLN A 61 9.01 11.22 3.84
N VAL A 62 8.85 10.49 2.73
CA VAL A 62 7.70 9.60 2.48
C VAL A 62 8.18 8.33 1.79
N VAL A 63 7.64 7.18 2.22
CA VAL A 63 7.69 5.89 1.54
C VAL A 63 6.29 5.57 1.04
N TYR A 64 6.17 5.29 -0.25
CA TYR A 64 5.00 4.66 -0.83
C TYR A 64 5.35 3.20 -1.19
N ALA A 65 4.69 2.25 -0.55
CA ALA A 65 4.85 0.83 -0.81
C ALA A 65 3.61 0.28 -1.52
N HIS A 66 3.83 -0.48 -2.60
CA HIS A 66 2.73 -1.06 -3.37
C HIS A 66 1.92 -2.12 -2.63
N ASN A 67 2.39 -2.61 -1.47
CA ASN A 67 1.59 -3.44 -0.57
C ASN A 67 2.03 -3.29 0.90
N ASP A 68 1.21 -3.84 1.79
CA ASP A 68 1.45 -3.78 3.24
C ASP A 68 2.70 -4.51 3.67
N ASP A 69 3.02 -5.68 3.10
CA ASP A 69 4.19 -6.46 3.48
C ASP A 69 5.49 -5.69 3.24
N MET A 70 5.64 -5.07 2.05
CA MET A 70 6.79 -4.21 1.79
C MET A 70 6.81 -2.98 2.71
N GLY A 71 5.64 -2.41 3.01
CA GLY A 71 5.50 -1.30 3.94
C GLY A 71 5.95 -1.65 5.35
N LEU A 72 5.55 -2.83 5.86
CA LEU A 72 5.99 -3.35 7.15
C LEU A 72 7.50 -3.63 7.17
N GLY A 73 8.05 -4.13 6.06
CA GLY A 73 9.50 -4.26 5.89
C GLY A 73 10.21 -2.91 5.95
N ALA A 74 9.66 -1.89 5.28
CA ALA A 74 10.18 -0.52 5.32
C ALA A 74 10.14 0.07 6.73
N VAL A 75 9.06 -0.15 7.50
CA VAL A 75 8.95 0.26 8.90
C VAL A 75 10.11 -0.30 9.75
N GLN A 76 10.44 -1.58 9.56
CA GLN A 76 11.58 -2.19 10.26
C GLN A 76 12.91 -1.52 9.89
N ALA A 77 13.17 -1.34 8.59
CA ALA A 77 14.39 -0.69 8.10
C ALA A 77 14.53 0.75 8.63
N ILE A 78 13.44 1.52 8.65
CA ILE A 78 13.41 2.89 9.17
C ILE A 78 13.80 2.93 10.64
N ARG A 79 13.24 2.01 11.46
CA ARG A 79 13.58 1.91 12.89
C ARG A 79 15.03 1.51 13.11
N GLU A 80 15.54 0.52 12.37
CA GLU A 80 16.93 0.06 12.48
C GLU A 80 17.93 1.13 12.07
N ALA A 81 17.55 2.01 11.16
CA ALA A 81 18.35 3.19 10.79
C ALA A 81 18.26 4.36 11.79
N GLY A 82 17.48 4.21 12.88
CA GLY A 82 17.35 5.21 13.92
C GLY A 82 16.33 6.32 13.66
N PHE A 83 15.50 6.18 12.62
CA PHE A 83 14.37 7.07 12.35
C PHE A 83 13.07 6.54 12.96
N LYS A 84 12.10 7.42 13.12
CA LYS A 84 10.75 7.07 13.59
C LYS A 84 9.80 6.94 12.40
N PRO A 85 9.37 5.70 12.04
CA PRO A 85 8.36 5.54 10.99
C PRO A 85 7.07 6.25 11.40
N GLY A 86 6.28 6.67 10.43
CA GLY A 86 5.06 7.44 10.65
C GLY A 86 5.29 8.89 11.11
N THR A 87 6.46 9.21 11.64
CA THR A 87 6.80 10.55 12.16
C THR A 87 7.89 11.23 11.33
N ASP A 88 9.10 10.70 11.37
CA ASP A 88 10.24 11.25 10.61
C ASP A 88 10.10 10.92 9.12
N ILE A 89 9.63 9.71 8.82
CA ILE A 89 9.37 9.23 7.46
C ILE A 89 7.93 8.70 7.44
N LYS A 90 7.07 9.35 6.66
CA LYS A 90 5.69 8.89 6.46
C LYS A 90 5.66 7.61 5.65
N VAL A 91 4.78 6.68 6.02
CA VAL A 91 4.62 5.40 5.34
C VAL A 91 3.19 5.26 4.85
N ILE A 92 3.03 5.00 3.55
CA ILE A 92 1.75 4.78 2.89
C ILE A 92 1.81 3.44 2.18
N THR A 93 0.78 2.60 2.35
CA THR A 93 0.74 1.25 1.79
C THR A 93 -0.59 0.94 1.12
N ILE A 94 -0.70 -0.23 0.50
CA ILE A 94 -1.92 -0.75 -0.09
C ILE A 94 -2.15 -2.17 0.43
N ASP A 95 -3.36 -2.57 0.63
CA ASP A 95 -4.08 -3.81 0.90
C ASP A 95 -5.01 -3.66 2.11
N ALA A 96 -4.62 -2.93 3.16
CA ALA A 96 -5.37 -2.73 4.40
C ALA A 96 -5.55 -4.02 5.22
N THR A 97 -4.48 -4.79 5.33
CA THR A 97 -4.43 -5.98 6.17
C THR A 97 -4.49 -5.63 7.66
N LYS A 98 -4.87 -6.59 8.49
CA LYS A 98 -4.89 -6.40 9.94
C LYS A 98 -3.52 -6.05 10.53
N HIS A 99 -2.43 -6.56 9.93
CA HIS A 99 -1.07 -6.22 10.35
C HIS A 99 -0.71 -4.76 10.05
N ALA A 100 -1.12 -4.24 8.89
CA ALA A 100 -0.94 -2.83 8.57
C ALA A 100 -1.78 -1.94 9.49
N PHE A 101 -3.02 -2.33 9.80
CA PHE A 101 -3.84 -1.62 10.79
C PHE A 101 -3.20 -1.61 12.18
N GLN A 102 -2.56 -2.70 12.61
CA GLN A 102 -1.80 -2.69 13.86
C GLN A 102 -0.64 -1.70 13.80
N ALA A 103 0.11 -1.68 12.70
CA ALA A 103 1.19 -0.71 12.51
C ALA A 103 0.67 0.75 12.45
N MET A 104 -0.55 0.98 11.96
CA MET A 104 -1.19 2.31 12.05
C MET A 104 -1.54 2.66 13.50
N VAL A 105 -2.06 1.71 14.28
CA VAL A 105 -2.35 1.90 15.73
C VAL A 105 -1.06 2.21 16.50
N ASP A 106 0.04 1.54 16.14
CA ASP A 106 1.36 1.75 16.75
C ASP A 106 2.01 3.08 16.31
N GLY A 107 1.42 3.77 15.31
CA GLY A 107 1.90 5.06 14.81
C GLY A 107 2.96 4.96 13.72
N ASP A 108 3.18 3.79 13.11
CA ASP A 108 4.24 3.53 12.14
C ASP A 108 3.82 3.74 10.69
N ILE A 109 2.55 3.46 10.37
CA ILE A 109 1.96 3.64 9.03
C ILE A 109 0.92 4.75 9.11
N ASN A 110 0.97 5.70 8.18
CA ASN A 110 0.12 6.89 8.18
C ASN A 110 -1.21 6.70 7.46
N ALA A 111 -1.19 5.96 6.37
CA ALA A 111 -2.38 5.69 5.57
C ALA A 111 -2.25 4.37 4.83
N VAL A 112 -3.37 3.69 4.62
CA VAL A 112 -3.47 2.46 3.84
C VAL A 112 -4.64 2.56 2.88
N VAL A 113 -4.39 2.27 1.61
CA VAL A 113 -5.43 2.10 0.59
C VAL A 113 -5.89 0.65 0.60
N GLU A 114 -7.18 0.41 0.69
CA GLU A 114 -7.72 -0.95 0.66
C GLU A 114 -7.52 -1.61 -0.70
N CYS A 115 -7.21 -2.91 -0.70
CA CYS A 115 -7.42 -3.84 -1.80
C CYS A 115 -8.17 -5.04 -1.21
N ASN A 116 -9.50 -4.95 -1.18
CA ASN A 116 -10.34 -5.88 -0.43
C ASN A 116 -10.38 -7.27 -1.10
N PRO A 117 -9.87 -8.34 -0.44
CA PRO A 117 -9.84 -9.69 -1.02
C PRO A 117 -11.17 -10.43 -0.89
N LEU A 118 -12.18 -9.88 -0.20
CA LEU A 118 -13.44 -10.54 0.07
C LEU A 118 -14.40 -10.46 -1.13
N LEU A 119 -13.94 -10.90 -2.29
CA LEU A 119 -14.66 -10.83 -3.56
C LEU A 119 -15.80 -11.87 -3.69
N GLY A 120 -15.84 -12.89 -2.82
CA GLY A 120 -16.78 -14.00 -2.92
C GLY A 120 -18.25 -13.60 -3.03
N PRO A 121 -18.80 -12.77 -2.13
CA PRO A 121 -20.21 -12.35 -2.21
C PRO A 121 -20.54 -11.67 -3.54
N LEU A 122 -19.73 -10.74 -4.00
CA LEU A 122 -19.90 -10.03 -5.26
C LEU A 122 -19.83 -10.98 -6.47
N ALA A 123 -18.88 -11.93 -6.45
CA ALA A 123 -18.76 -12.94 -7.48
C ALA A 123 -20.02 -13.84 -7.57
N PHE A 124 -20.54 -14.31 -6.43
CA PHE A 124 -21.76 -15.14 -6.41
C PHE A 124 -23.02 -14.37 -6.83
N GLU A 125 -23.16 -13.12 -6.43
CA GLU A 125 -24.27 -12.27 -6.92
C GLU A 125 -24.20 -12.05 -8.44
N THR A 126 -23.00 -11.78 -8.93
CA THR A 126 -22.76 -11.61 -10.37
C THR A 126 -23.09 -12.88 -11.14
N LEU A 127 -22.67 -14.04 -10.64
CA LEU A 127 -23.01 -15.34 -11.22
C LEU A 127 -24.52 -15.57 -11.30
N LYS A 128 -25.27 -15.29 -10.23
CA LYS A 128 -26.72 -15.40 -10.21
C LYS A 128 -27.38 -14.51 -11.29
N LYS A 129 -26.93 -13.27 -11.43
CA LYS A 129 -27.42 -12.36 -12.48
C LYS A 129 -27.11 -12.90 -13.88
N ALA A 130 -25.90 -13.44 -14.10
CA ALA A 130 -25.52 -14.06 -15.36
C ALA A 130 -26.43 -15.25 -15.72
N ILE A 131 -26.70 -16.17 -14.77
CA ILE A 131 -27.59 -17.34 -14.95
C ILE A 131 -29.00 -16.87 -15.26
N ALA A 132 -29.48 -15.79 -14.66
CA ALA A 132 -30.80 -15.22 -14.91
C ALA A 132 -30.89 -14.47 -16.26
N GLY A 133 -29.83 -14.44 -17.07
CA GLY A 133 -29.80 -13.73 -18.36
C GLY A 133 -29.71 -12.21 -18.26
N THR A 134 -29.38 -11.67 -17.09
CA THR A 134 -29.18 -10.22 -16.92
C THR A 134 -27.90 -9.77 -17.64
N THR A 135 -27.96 -8.68 -18.39
CA THR A 135 -26.79 -8.08 -18.99
C THR A 135 -25.86 -7.55 -17.89
N LEU A 136 -24.62 -8.02 -17.87
CA LEU A 136 -23.61 -7.58 -16.92
C LEU A 136 -22.71 -6.52 -17.50
N GLU A 137 -22.18 -5.66 -16.64
CA GLU A 137 -21.10 -4.75 -17.01
C GLU A 137 -19.82 -5.54 -17.29
N LYS A 138 -18.99 -5.04 -18.21
CA LYS A 138 -17.69 -5.66 -18.53
C LYS A 138 -16.71 -5.61 -17.36
N TRP A 139 -16.86 -4.62 -16.51
CA TRP A 139 -16.00 -4.37 -15.37
C TRP A 139 -16.84 -4.14 -14.13
N ILE A 140 -16.75 -5.08 -13.19
CA ILE A 140 -17.46 -5.01 -11.92
C ILE A 140 -16.43 -4.72 -10.84
N VAL A 141 -16.42 -3.47 -10.36
CA VAL A 141 -15.41 -2.97 -9.43
C VAL A 141 -15.84 -3.24 -7.99
N GLN A 142 -14.95 -3.85 -7.20
CA GLN A 142 -15.04 -3.85 -5.74
C GLN A 142 -14.76 -2.43 -5.24
N LYS A 143 -15.59 -1.94 -4.33
CA LYS A 143 -15.35 -0.65 -3.70
C LYS A 143 -14.30 -0.82 -2.60
N ASP A 144 -13.18 -0.14 -2.76
CA ASP A 144 -12.12 -0.05 -1.77
C ASP A 144 -12.15 1.32 -1.06
N GLU A 145 -11.52 1.42 0.10
CA GLU A 145 -11.50 2.61 0.94
C GLU A 145 -10.07 3.05 1.25
N LEU A 146 -9.90 4.32 1.58
CA LEU A 146 -8.66 4.87 2.13
C LEU A 146 -8.84 4.98 3.65
N PHE A 147 -7.90 4.46 4.40
CA PHE A 147 -7.87 4.55 5.86
C PHE A 147 -6.68 5.39 6.31
N GLU A 148 -6.94 6.34 7.19
CA GLU A 148 -5.92 7.13 7.85
C GLU A 148 -5.58 6.57 9.23
N MET A 149 -4.38 6.83 9.71
CA MET A 149 -3.89 6.41 11.03
C MET A 149 -4.87 6.75 12.15
N SER A 150 -5.52 7.90 12.09
CA SER A 150 -6.50 8.36 13.09
C SER A 150 -7.70 7.43 13.27
N GLN A 151 -8.06 6.66 12.25
CA GLN A 151 -9.21 5.75 12.22
C GLN A 151 -8.84 4.32 12.67
N ALA A 152 -7.54 4.00 12.72
CA ALA A 152 -7.07 2.63 12.82
C ALA A 152 -7.50 1.94 14.13
N ALA A 153 -7.41 2.62 15.26
CA ALA A 153 -7.77 2.04 16.55
C ALA A 153 -9.26 1.64 16.65
N GLU A 154 -10.14 2.38 15.98
CA GLU A 154 -11.58 2.08 15.94
C GLU A 154 -11.87 0.93 14.97
N LEU A 155 -11.17 0.90 13.82
CA LEU A 155 -11.50 0.01 12.72
C LEU A 155 -10.77 -1.34 12.75
N ILE A 156 -9.64 -1.46 13.48
CA ILE A 156 -8.84 -2.69 13.49
C ILE A 156 -9.63 -3.92 13.92
N GLY A 157 -10.57 -3.78 14.85
CA GLY A 157 -11.45 -4.87 15.29
C GLY A 157 -12.42 -5.37 14.21
N LEU A 158 -12.66 -4.59 13.17
CA LEU A 158 -13.56 -4.91 12.06
C LEU A 158 -12.83 -5.55 10.87
N ARG A 159 -11.49 -5.49 10.84
CA ARG A 159 -10.68 -6.07 9.75
C ARG A 159 -10.77 -7.60 9.78
N LYS A 160 -11.09 -8.19 8.64
CA LYS A 160 -11.31 -9.63 8.46
C LYS A 160 -10.12 -10.36 7.83
N TYR A 161 -9.10 -9.61 7.39
CA TYR A 161 -7.90 -10.13 6.73
C TYR A 161 -6.66 -9.30 7.12
#